data_8748cfad7d7e3af5e9dfa1b87feb42d1
#
_entry.id   8748cfad7d7e3af5e9dfa1b87feb42d1
#
_cell.length_a   1.000
_cell.length_b   1.000
_cell.length_c   1.000
_cell.angle_alpha   90.00
_cell.angle_beta   90.00
_cell.angle_gamma   90.00
#
_symmetry.space_group_name_H-M   'P 1'
#
loop_
_entity.id
_entity.type
_entity.pdbx_description
1 polymer ?
#
loop_
_entity_poly.entity_id
_entity_poly.type
_entity_poly.pdbx_seq_one_letter_code
_entity_poly.pdbx_strand_id
1 'polypeptide(L)'
;MSNFFEQELWYLFGDEQVIDTPYCSGQSCYGTLDRDLRVRIQFISTHISGQYDALKLTVLNRINGPVDIQVLKLGDILGKKPIPGNPNFREGVAPHIWDNYGKFEWYAYRPTEADYETVRQAVGRYLDVFRDRTLERTRNGPKLVYICAPLRGDVEQNITFAKEKAQEVFQ
;
A
#
# COMPACT_ATOMS: atom_id res chain seq x y z
N MET A 1 22.98 7.14 -5.54
CA MET A 1 22.60 5.92 -6.30
C MET A 1 21.37 5.33 -5.66
N SER A 2 20.31 5.11 -6.45
CA SER A 2 19.15 4.37 -5.97
C SER A 2 19.55 2.93 -5.65
N ASN A 3 19.04 2.38 -4.56
CA ASN A 3 19.35 1.01 -4.22
C ASN A 3 18.49 0.05 -5.08
N PHE A 4 18.83 -1.24 -5.04
CA PHE A 4 18.11 -2.26 -5.82
C PHE A 4 16.60 -2.26 -5.56
N PHE A 5 16.16 -2.17 -4.30
CA PHE A 5 14.74 -2.16 -3.96
C PHE A 5 14.00 -0.95 -4.52
N GLU A 6 14.65 0.21 -4.47
CA GLU A 6 14.07 1.43 -5.02
C GLU A 6 13.87 1.32 -6.53
N GLN A 7 14.84 0.75 -7.26
CA GLN A 7 14.72 0.50 -8.69
C GLN A 7 13.59 -0.49 -9.01
N GLU A 8 13.50 -1.60 -8.28
CA GLU A 8 12.43 -2.60 -8.45
C GLU A 8 11.05 -2.02 -8.14
N LEU A 9 10.93 -1.21 -7.09
CA LEU A 9 9.67 -0.56 -6.72
C LEU A 9 9.24 0.50 -7.74
N TRP A 10 10.20 1.27 -8.27
CA TRP A 10 9.92 2.19 -9.39
C TRP A 10 9.48 1.45 -10.64
N TYR A 11 10.10 0.33 -10.94
CA TYR A 11 9.72 -0.51 -12.08
C TYR A 11 8.32 -1.09 -11.93
N LEU A 12 7.97 -1.54 -10.72
CA LEU A 12 6.66 -2.11 -10.43
C LEU A 12 5.53 -1.07 -10.40
N PHE A 13 5.75 0.09 -9.81
CA PHE A 13 4.68 1.00 -9.41
C PHE A 13 4.84 2.45 -9.88
N GLY A 14 5.88 2.77 -10.61
CA GLY A 14 6.22 4.14 -11.00
C GLY A 14 5.34 4.74 -12.11
N ASP A 15 4.55 3.95 -12.81
CA ASP A 15 3.76 4.37 -13.97
C ASP A 15 2.29 4.77 -13.67
N GLU A 16 1.95 4.93 -12.40
CA GLU A 16 0.62 5.33 -11.92
C GLU A 16 -0.55 4.35 -12.25
N GLN A 17 -0.26 3.13 -12.71
CA GLN A 17 -1.30 2.15 -13.01
C GLN A 17 -1.94 1.55 -11.75
N VAL A 18 -1.18 1.42 -10.69
CA VAL A 18 -1.61 0.77 -9.43
C VAL A 18 -1.88 1.78 -8.33
N ILE A 19 -1.05 2.80 -8.22
CA ILE A 19 -1.13 3.87 -7.22
C ILE A 19 -0.92 5.22 -7.88
N ASP A 20 -1.60 6.25 -7.40
CA ASP A 20 -1.43 7.60 -7.90
C ASP A 20 -0.23 8.29 -7.24
N THR A 21 0.45 9.16 -7.98
CA THR A 21 1.61 9.92 -7.49
C THR A 21 2.66 9.09 -6.77
N PRO A 22 3.22 8.04 -7.41
CA PRO A 22 4.17 7.15 -6.77
C PRO A 22 5.46 7.88 -6.39
N TYR A 23 6.00 7.53 -5.24
CA TYR A 23 7.31 7.97 -4.76
C TYR A 23 8.02 6.82 -4.07
N CYS A 24 9.12 6.37 -4.63
CA CYS A 24 9.90 5.27 -4.07
C CYS A 24 11.20 5.79 -3.45
N SER A 25 11.51 5.30 -2.27
CA SER A 25 12.74 5.61 -1.54
C SER A 25 13.14 4.43 -0.67
N GLY A 26 14.39 4.02 -0.78
CA GLY A 26 14.90 2.88 -0.03
C GLY A 26 14.17 1.59 -0.38
N GLN A 27 13.55 0.96 0.62
CA GLN A 27 12.78 -0.28 0.47
C GLN A 27 11.26 -0.06 0.37
N SER A 28 10.83 1.17 0.21
CA SER A 28 9.42 1.54 0.23
C SER A 28 9.01 2.37 -0.97
N CYS A 29 7.81 2.12 -1.47
CA CYS A 29 7.11 2.96 -2.41
C CYS A 29 5.84 3.49 -1.74
N TYR A 30 5.58 4.76 -1.92
CA TYR A 30 4.43 5.47 -1.39
C TYR A 30 3.56 5.95 -2.54
N GLY A 31 2.28 6.00 -2.33
CA GLY A 31 1.34 6.54 -3.31
C GLY A 31 0.03 6.95 -2.68
N THR A 32 -0.84 7.51 -3.49
CA THR A 32 -2.18 7.93 -3.10
C THR A 32 -3.20 6.94 -3.68
N LEU A 33 -4.21 6.56 -2.92
CA LEU A 33 -5.35 5.77 -3.40
C LEU A 33 -6.55 6.66 -3.69
N ASP A 34 -6.78 7.64 -2.83
CA ASP A 34 -7.75 8.72 -2.98
C ASP A 34 -7.36 9.91 -2.09
N ARG A 35 -8.28 10.86 -1.89
CA ARG A 35 -8.01 12.09 -1.10
C ARG A 35 -7.45 11.83 0.28
N ASP A 36 -7.94 10.78 0.96
CA ASP A 36 -7.67 10.54 2.38
C ASP A 36 -6.84 9.27 2.62
N LEU A 37 -6.70 8.42 1.62
CA LEU A 37 -5.98 7.17 1.72
C LEU A 37 -4.66 7.22 0.96
N ARG A 38 -3.61 6.85 1.67
CA ARG A 38 -2.29 6.61 1.11
C ARG A 38 -1.92 5.15 1.29
N VAL A 39 -1.02 4.67 0.47
CA VAL A 39 -0.46 3.34 0.60
C VAL A 39 1.06 3.42 0.71
N ARG A 40 1.60 2.53 1.50
CA ARG A 40 3.03 2.20 1.54
C ARG A 40 3.20 0.76 1.13
N ILE A 41 4.01 0.53 0.12
CA ILE A 41 4.40 -0.81 -0.35
C ILE A 41 5.87 -1.01 -0.02
N GLN A 42 6.22 -2.12 0.63
CA GLN A 42 7.56 -2.35 1.12
C GLN A 42 7.97 -3.81 0.94
N PHE A 43 9.18 -4.07 0.43
CA PHE A 43 9.77 -5.39 0.50
C PHE A 43 10.12 -5.75 1.95
N ILE A 44 9.70 -6.93 2.38
CA ILE A 44 9.97 -7.47 3.72
C ILE A 44 10.44 -8.92 3.68
N SER A 45 11.13 -9.32 4.74
CA SER A 45 11.48 -10.72 5.03
C SER A 45 10.47 -11.30 6.00
N THR A 46 9.81 -12.41 5.63
CA THR A 46 8.80 -13.05 6.51
C THR A 46 9.38 -14.19 7.35
N HIS A 47 10.49 -14.78 6.95
CA HIS A 47 11.07 -15.94 7.61
C HIS A 47 12.55 -15.75 7.96
N ILE A 48 13.38 -15.43 6.97
CA ILE A 48 14.84 -15.36 7.10
C ILE A 48 15.28 -13.94 6.83
N SER A 49 16.02 -13.36 7.77
CA SER A 49 16.62 -12.03 7.58
C SER A 49 17.50 -12.01 6.33
N GLY A 50 17.35 -10.98 5.52
CA GLY A 50 18.06 -10.84 4.25
C GLY A 50 17.40 -11.53 3.06
N GLN A 51 16.38 -12.36 3.27
CA GLN A 51 15.56 -12.95 2.21
C GLN A 51 14.22 -12.20 2.14
N TYR A 52 14.11 -11.26 1.23
CA TYR A 52 12.92 -10.43 1.04
C TYR A 52 11.93 -11.16 0.14
N ASP A 53 11.02 -11.88 0.76
CA ASP A 53 10.11 -12.85 0.13
C ASP A 53 8.66 -12.35 0.01
N ALA A 54 8.39 -11.13 0.46
CA ALA A 54 7.04 -10.59 0.45
C ALA A 54 7.00 -9.06 0.27
N LEU A 55 5.84 -8.59 -0.17
CA LEU A 55 5.45 -7.18 -0.16
C LEU A 55 4.49 -6.94 1.00
N LYS A 56 4.83 -6.01 1.87
CA LYS A 56 3.94 -5.48 2.90
C LYS A 56 3.24 -4.24 2.37
N LEU A 57 1.92 -4.30 2.33
CA LEU A 57 1.04 -3.20 1.94
C LEU A 57 0.44 -2.60 3.20
N THR A 58 0.62 -1.32 3.41
CA THR A 58 0.03 -0.59 4.53
C THR A 58 -0.85 0.52 3.97
N VAL A 59 -2.16 0.43 4.19
CA VAL A 59 -3.10 1.49 3.85
C VAL A 59 -3.21 2.43 5.03
N LEU A 60 -3.01 3.72 4.78
CA LEU A 60 -2.91 4.77 5.79
C LEU A 60 -4.00 5.82 5.54
N ASN A 61 -4.76 6.12 6.59
CA ASN A 61 -5.59 7.32 6.60
C ASN A 61 -4.74 8.50 7.07
N ARG A 62 -4.90 9.67 6.47
CA ARG A 62 -4.13 10.87 6.81
C ARG A 62 -4.29 11.31 8.27
N ILE A 63 -5.43 11.01 8.88
CA ILE A 63 -5.79 11.47 10.23
C ILE A 63 -5.56 10.38 11.27
N ASN A 64 -5.97 9.15 10.96
CA ASN A 64 -6.08 8.06 11.95
C ASN A 64 -4.94 7.03 11.87
N GLY A 65 -3.95 7.19 10.98
CA GLY A 65 -2.86 6.25 10.81
C GLY A 65 -3.24 4.99 10.02
N PRO A 66 -2.63 3.81 10.32
CA PRO A 66 -2.87 2.59 9.56
C PRO A 66 -4.32 2.11 9.64
N VAL A 67 -4.92 1.87 8.47
CA VAL A 67 -6.29 1.35 8.32
C VAL A 67 -6.26 -0.16 8.12
N ASP A 68 -5.32 -0.64 7.33
CA ASP A 68 -5.13 -2.07 7.05
C ASP A 68 -3.68 -2.38 6.69
N ILE A 69 -3.29 -3.61 6.95
CA ILE A 69 -1.97 -4.13 6.62
C ILE A 69 -2.14 -5.50 5.99
N GLN A 70 -1.55 -5.69 4.81
CA GLN A 70 -1.53 -6.98 4.11
C GLN A 70 -0.10 -7.37 3.76
N VAL A 71 0.19 -8.65 3.84
CA VAL A 71 1.44 -9.23 3.38
C VAL A 71 1.15 -10.15 2.21
N LEU A 72 1.73 -9.84 1.06
CA LEU A 72 1.64 -10.62 -0.15
C LEU A 72 2.98 -11.34 -0.38
N LYS A 73 2.99 -12.66 -0.24
CA LYS A 73 4.20 -13.45 -0.46
C LYS A 73 4.44 -13.62 -1.97
N LEU A 74 5.65 -13.37 -2.40
CA LEU A 74 6.05 -13.51 -3.80
C LEU A 74 5.88 -14.96 -4.30
N GLY A 75 6.12 -15.94 -3.44
CA GLY A 75 5.91 -17.34 -3.74
C GLY A 75 4.45 -17.69 -4.07
N ASP A 76 3.50 -17.06 -3.37
CA ASP A 76 2.07 -17.27 -3.59
C ASP A 76 1.61 -16.58 -4.89
N ILE A 77 2.16 -15.40 -5.18
CA ILE A 77 1.82 -14.62 -6.38
C ILE A 77 2.41 -15.26 -7.64
N LEU A 78 3.71 -15.57 -7.63
CA LEU A 78 4.48 -15.95 -8.81
C LEU A 78 4.62 -17.47 -8.99
N GLY A 79 4.37 -18.23 -7.94
CA GLY A 79 4.70 -19.66 -7.90
C GLY A 79 6.21 -19.90 -7.88
N LYS A 80 6.61 -21.14 -7.99
CA LYS A 80 8.01 -21.58 -8.03
C LYS A 80 8.44 -21.75 -9.48
N LYS A 81 9.29 -20.86 -9.98
CA LYS A 81 9.79 -20.90 -11.34
C LYS A 81 11.31 -20.95 -11.33
N PRO A 82 11.93 -22.08 -11.74
CA PRO A 82 13.37 -22.15 -11.83
C PRO A 82 13.91 -21.30 -12.99
N ILE A 83 15.09 -20.73 -12.80
CA ILE A 83 15.87 -20.22 -13.91
C ILE A 83 16.63 -21.40 -14.52
N PRO A 84 16.42 -21.74 -15.80
CA PRO A 84 17.17 -22.81 -16.45
C PRO A 84 18.68 -22.60 -16.29
N GLY A 85 19.36 -23.65 -15.79
CA GLY A 85 20.80 -23.64 -15.60
C GLY A 85 21.31 -22.84 -14.39
N ASN A 86 20.43 -22.29 -13.54
CA ASN A 86 20.87 -21.61 -12.33
C ASN A 86 21.41 -22.60 -11.29
N PRO A 87 22.70 -22.54 -10.92
CA PRO A 87 23.30 -23.47 -9.97
C PRO A 87 22.77 -23.31 -8.53
N ASN A 88 22.15 -22.18 -8.24
CA ASN A 88 21.56 -21.89 -6.93
C ASN A 88 20.09 -22.36 -6.81
N PHE A 89 19.50 -22.77 -7.93
CA PHE A 89 18.14 -23.28 -7.89
C PHE A 89 18.05 -24.58 -7.09
N ARG A 90 17.09 -24.62 -6.19
CA ARG A 90 16.72 -25.84 -5.46
C ARG A 90 15.22 -25.96 -5.46
N GLU A 91 14.73 -27.18 -5.62
CA GLU A 91 13.31 -27.45 -5.52
C GLU A 91 12.77 -26.99 -4.16
N GLY A 92 11.65 -26.32 -4.18
CA GLY A 92 11.04 -25.80 -2.96
C GLY A 92 11.46 -24.40 -2.53
N VAL A 93 12.46 -23.81 -3.17
CA VAL A 93 12.86 -22.42 -2.90
C VAL A 93 11.83 -21.46 -3.51
N ALA A 94 11.21 -20.64 -2.67
CA ALA A 94 10.29 -19.60 -3.12
C ALA A 94 11.04 -18.41 -3.73
N PRO A 95 10.42 -17.69 -4.67
CA PRO A 95 10.96 -16.44 -5.18
C PRO A 95 11.22 -15.44 -4.05
N HIS A 96 12.44 -14.90 -3.99
CA HIS A 96 12.80 -13.86 -3.05
C HIS A 96 13.98 -13.04 -3.56
N ILE A 97 14.15 -11.88 -3.01
CA ILE A 97 15.33 -11.06 -3.19
C ILE A 97 16.31 -11.40 -2.09
N TRP A 98 17.55 -11.71 -2.45
CA TRP A 98 18.57 -12.07 -1.49
C TRP A 98 19.67 -11.02 -1.42
N ASP A 99 20.01 -10.63 -0.19
CA ASP A 99 21.16 -9.78 0.09
C ASP A 99 22.40 -10.65 0.28
N ASN A 100 23.30 -10.58 -0.68
CA ASN A 100 24.62 -11.19 -0.58
C ASN A 100 25.67 -10.09 -0.42
N TYR A 101 26.00 -9.77 0.81
CA TYR A 101 27.01 -8.75 1.15
C TYR A 101 26.76 -7.36 0.50
N GLY A 102 25.54 -6.90 0.55
CA GLY A 102 25.13 -5.63 -0.02
C GLY A 102 24.78 -5.69 -1.52
N LYS A 103 24.76 -6.87 -2.11
CA LYS A 103 24.21 -7.10 -3.45
C LYS A 103 22.84 -7.71 -3.33
N PHE A 104 21.85 -6.99 -3.78
CA PHE A 104 20.49 -7.49 -3.87
C PHE A 104 20.23 -8.03 -5.27
N GLU A 105 19.74 -9.25 -5.35
CA GLU A 105 19.36 -9.92 -6.60
C GLU A 105 18.23 -10.92 -6.37
N TRP A 106 17.53 -11.28 -7.43
CA TRP A 106 16.55 -12.34 -7.36
C TRP A 106 17.27 -13.69 -7.23
N TYR A 107 17.05 -14.36 -6.12
CA TYR A 107 17.69 -15.64 -5.82
C TYR A 107 16.94 -16.79 -6.49
N ALA A 108 17.69 -17.63 -7.22
CA ALA A 108 17.18 -18.79 -7.97
C ALA A 108 16.03 -18.45 -8.96
N TYR A 109 15.79 -17.18 -9.21
CA TYR A 109 14.65 -16.71 -9.96
C TYR A 109 14.95 -15.38 -10.66
N ARG A 110 14.62 -15.30 -11.95
CA ARG A 110 14.70 -14.05 -12.71
C ARG A 110 13.30 -13.71 -13.21
N PRO A 111 12.66 -12.66 -12.70
CA PRO A 111 11.33 -12.30 -13.11
C PRO A 111 11.32 -11.86 -14.59
N THR A 112 10.25 -12.22 -15.28
CA THR A 112 9.92 -11.74 -16.62
C THR A 112 8.95 -10.55 -16.51
N GLU A 113 8.71 -9.83 -17.62
CA GLU A 113 7.70 -8.77 -17.62
C GLU A 113 6.31 -9.28 -17.22
N ALA A 114 5.94 -10.49 -17.65
CA ALA A 114 4.68 -11.11 -17.23
C ALA A 114 4.62 -11.37 -15.72
N ASP A 115 5.74 -11.64 -15.08
CA ASP A 115 5.81 -11.83 -13.63
C ASP A 115 5.64 -10.50 -12.89
N TYR A 116 6.27 -9.43 -13.36
CA TYR A 116 6.05 -8.09 -12.82
C TYR A 116 4.60 -7.65 -12.96
N GLU A 117 3.98 -7.91 -14.09
CA GLU A 117 2.56 -7.62 -14.30
C GLU A 117 1.67 -8.43 -13.34
N THR A 118 2.01 -9.69 -13.08
CA THR A 118 1.30 -10.52 -12.10
C THR A 118 1.39 -9.92 -10.68
N VAL A 119 2.53 -9.37 -10.31
CA VAL A 119 2.69 -8.67 -9.02
C VAL A 119 1.86 -7.39 -8.99
N ARG A 120 1.90 -6.56 -10.04
CA ARG A 120 1.08 -5.34 -10.15
C ARG A 120 -0.40 -5.65 -10.00
N GLN A 121 -0.88 -6.68 -10.69
CA GLN A 121 -2.28 -7.11 -10.60
C GLN A 121 -2.66 -7.61 -9.22
N ALA A 122 -1.79 -8.36 -8.54
CA ALA A 122 -2.06 -8.82 -7.17
C ALA A 122 -2.17 -7.66 -6.19
N VAL A 123 -1.26 -6.68 -6.28
CA VAL A 123 -1.30 -5.45 -5.48
C VAL A 123 -2.54 -4.62 -5.84
N GLY A 124 -2.83 -4.43 -7.12
CA GLY A 124 -3.99 -3.69 -7.60
C GLY A 124 -5.30 -4.25 -7.08
N ARG A 125 -5.52 -5.55 -7.18
CA ARG A 125 -6.73 -6.21 -6.65
C ARG A 125 -6.95 -5.96 -5.15
N TYR A 126 -5.87 -6.01 -4.36
CA TYR A 126 -5.96 -5.69 -2.94
C TYR A 126 -6.33 -4.22 -2.71
N LEU A 127 -5.70 -3.31 -3.43
CA LEU A 127 -5.95 -1.87 -3.26
C LEU A 127 -7.33 -1.44 -3.76
N ASP A 128 -7.86 -2.06 -4.82
CA ASP A 128 -9.19 -1.78 -5.37
C ASP A 128 -10.30 -2.03 -4.33
N VAL A 129 -10.15 -3.05 -3.49
CA VAL A 129 -11.09 -3.30 -2.38
C VAL A 129 -11.20 -2.08 -1.44
N PHE A 130 -10.11 -1.35 -1.23
CA PHE A 130 -10.12 -0.13 -0.41
C PHE A 130 -10.73 1.06 -1.14
N ARG A 131 -10.46 1.22 -2.43
CA ARG A 131 -11.07 2.24 -3.27
C ARG A 131 -12.59 2.09 -3.30
N ASP A 132 -13.07 0.87 -3.53
CA ASP A 132 -14.51 0.57 -3.58
C ASP A 132 -15.18 0.84 -2.24
N ARG A 133 -14.60 0.42 -1.13
CA ARG A 133 -15.12 0.67 0.22
C ARG A 133 -15.18 2.16 0.55
N THR A 134 -14.22 2.93 0.08
CA THR A 134 -14.20 4.38 0.30
C THR A 134 -15.30 5.06 -0.50
N LEU A 135 -15.53 4.65 -1.74
CA LEU A 135 -16.65 5.14 -2.56
C LEU A 135 -18.01 4.80 -1.95
N GLU A 136 -18.19 3.60 -1.41
CA GLU A 136 -19.42 3.21 -0.71
C GLU A 136 -19.62 4.02 0.58
N ARG A 137 -18.58 4.23 1.37
CA ARG A 137 -18.65 5.06 2.58
C ARG A 137 -18.94 6.52 2.25
N THR A 138 -18.41 7.03 1.15
CA THR A 138 -18.67 8.41 0.70
C THR A 138 -20.11 8.57 0.20
N ARG A 139 -20.72 7.51 -0.37
CA ARG A 139 -22.10 7.52 -0.83
C ARG A 139 -23.12 7.26 0.27
N ASN A 140 -22.84 6.34 1.21
CA ASN A 140 -23.79 5.79 2.17
C ASN A 140 -23.36 5.95 3.64
N GLY A 141 -22.19 6.52 3.91
CA GLY A 141 -21.66 6.69 5.27
C GLY A 141 -22.15 7.97 5.95
N PRO A 142 -22.02 8.08 7.28
CA PRO A 142 -22.35 9.31 7.98
C PRO A 142 -21.47 10.45 7.46
N LYS A 143 -22.12 11.49 7.00
CA LYS A 143 -21.43 12.73 6.61
C LYS A 143 -20.81 13.35 7.86
N LEU A 144 -19.46 13.49 7.89
CA LEU A 144 -18.80 14.31 8.89
C LEU A 144 -19.09 15.78 8.60
N VAL A 145 -19.91 16.36 9.44
CA VAL A 145 -20.22 17.79 9.37
C VAL A 145 -19.53 18.49 10.50
N TYR A 146 -18.61 19.40 10.16
CA TYR A 146 -18.01 20.30 11.14
C TYR A 146 -18.91 21.50 11.33
N ILE A 147 -19.48 21.65 12.53
CA ILE A 147 -20.22 22.83 12.92
C ILE A 147 -19.27 23.72 13.72
N CYS A 148 -18.81 24.78 13.10
CA CYS A 148 -17.99 25.80 13.77
C CYS A 148 -18.90 26.89 14.34
N ALA A 149 -19.02 26.94 15.66
CA ALA A 149 -19.63 28.07 16.34
C ALA A 149 -18.53 28.92 17.02
N PRO A 150 -18.59 30.25 16.92
CA PRO A 150 -17.60 31.10 17.59
C PRO A 150 -17.75 30.96 19.11
N LEU A 151 -16.61 30.74 19.79
CA LEU A 151 -16.56 30.68 21.26
C LEU A 151 -16.47 32.04 21.92
N ARG A 152 -16.50 33.16 21.12
CA ARG A 152 -16.49 34.52 21.60
C ARG A 152 -17.88 35.15 21.45
N GLY A 153 -18.29 35.96 22.39
CA GLY A 153 -19.61 36.58 22.45
C GLY A 153 -20.56 35.81 23.37
N ASP A 154 -21.80 35.71 22.99
CA ASP A 154 -22.81 34.92 23.74
C ASP A 154 -22.61 33.41 23.50
N VAL A 155 -21.90 32.80 24.44
CA VAL A 155 -21.56 31.37 24.36
C VAL A 155 -22.79 30.48 24.39
N GLU A 156 -23.83 30.84 25.15
CA GLU A 156 -25.07 30.03 25.26
C GLU A 156 -25.85 30.04 23.94
N GLN A 157 -25.96 31.18 23.29
CA GLN A 157 -26.61 31.30 21.97
C GLN A 157 -25.84 30.50 20.91
N ASN A 158 -24.50 30.58 20.95
CA ASN A 158 -23.65 29.87 20.00
C ASN A 158 -23.76 28.34 20.18
N ILE A 159 -23.85 27.84 21.40
CA ILE A 159 -24.06 26.42 21.69
C ILE A 159 -25.46 25.99 21.23
N THR A 160 -26.47 26.78 21.46
CA THR A 160 -27.85 26.50 21.01
C THR A 160 -27.93 26.43 19.50
N PHE A 161 -27.33 27.39 18.80
CA PHE A 161 -27.25 27.41 17.34
C PHE A 161 -26.52 26.16 16.80
N ALA A 162 -25.40 25.77 17.39
CA ALA A 162 -24.67 24.58 17.00
C ALA A 162 -25.50 23.30 17.18
N LYS A 163 -26.26 23.19 18.28
CA LYS A 163 -27.15 22.04 18.53
C LYS A 163 -28.30 21.96 17.53
N GLU A 164 -28.93 23.09 17.22
CA GLU A 164 -30.02 23.17 16.21
C GLU A 164 -29.51 22.72 14.83
N LYS A 165 -28.35 23.24 14.41
CA LYS A 165 -27.73 22.85 13.14
C LYS A 165 -27.30 21.40 13.10
N ALA A 166 -26.82 20.84 14.19
CA ALA A 166 -26.53 19.42 14.28
C ALA A 166 -27.80 18.56 14.11
N GLN A 167 -28.93 18.97 14.71
CA GLN A 167 -30.20 18.27 14.57
C GLN A 167 -30.73 18.32 13.13
N GLU A 168 -30.61 19.45 12.44
CA GLU A 168 -31.02 19.59 11.03
C GLU A 168 -30.24 18.63 10.11
N VAL A 169 -28.98 18.39 10.40
CA VAL A 169 -28.09 17.54 9.56
C VAL A 169 -28.35 16.06 9.79
N PHE A 170 -28.77 15.67 11.00
CA PHE A 170 -29.01 14.25 11.37
C PHE A 170 -30.48 13.81 11.28
N GLN A 171 -31.37 14.65 10.81
CA GLN A 171 -32.71 14.30 10.37
C GLN A 171 -32.71 13.86 8.92
#